data_937ba02322d245b2e60061af2232d8df
#
_entry.id   937ba02322d245b2e60061af2232d8df
#
_cell.length_a   1.000
_cell.length_b   1.000
_cell.length_c   1.000
_cell.angle_alpha   90.00
_cell.angle_beta   90.00
_cell.angle_gamma   90.00
#
_symmetry.space_group_name_H-M   'P 1'
#
loop_
_entity.id
_entity.type
_entity.pdbx_description
1 polymer ?
#
loop_
_entity_poly.entity_id
_entity_poly.type
_entity_poly.pdbx_seq_one_letter_code
_entity_poly.pdbx_strand_id
1 'polypeptide(L)'
;MNIHQLAPVHWQMGQTLLPDHLLAQENALAGEARLRFQAQGLPANGIAKLEWDKYLLAQGILSVESLRIFTRNQNLLVDFPGNSLIISTPPNFSQSVRAQIYYFVLQENTNLSKAPVHVAETGTPVKRLFNIILAQQAGLPELYEKLLADHTIIDQGKLAEFDQEKSKAWVLSERYIPPLVQIGTSEFLQRPLQQLRVLLSRYLTETYKVCQQQQLPDMRHFEMKLCASTVSQTLQYLANHLGNEKISGEIYLHPYFLYEHLQRLNRELALLSGEWSALNVQSYRHNDLHGVFKILFRHIIAHLKHHNRSSQSFELHLKDGCYRTQLPTSLQKNDKLYLVINCDQQPFFSKDKLPCLSSHKRIGTLCNYALNGVSLKAVKHTAVTHYFGEKTQCFELIQGEELIHIQRDHTIAFLAQPEFLNYSFYLFYQPEFELKKQVANVIDG
;
A
#
# COMPACT_ATOMS: atom_id res chain seq x y z
N MET A 1 11.47 -10.40 36.74
CA MET A 1 12.66 -9.52 36.73
C MET A 1 13.37 -9.75 38.07
N ASN A 2 14.64 -10.09 38.04
CA ASN A 2 15.43 -10.12 39.27
C ASN A 2 15.58 -8.70 39.82
N ILE A 3 15.42 -8.54 41.12
CA ILE A 3 15.57 -7.26 41.81
C ILE A 3 16.99 -6.72 41.51
N HIS A 4 17.11 -5.44 41.18
CA HIS A 4 18.38 -4.74 40.88
C HIS A 4 19.16 -5.14 39.62
N GLN A 5 18.53 -5.78 38.59
CA GLN A 5 19.21 -6.12 37.34
C GLN A 5 19.77 -4.93 36.56
N LEU A 6 19.32 -3.71 36.85
CA LEU A 6 19.80 -2.48 36.22
C LEU A 6 20.86 -1.74 37.06
N ALA A 7 21.16 -2.24 38.24
CA ALA A 7 22.16 -1.58 39.08
C ALA A 7 23.57 -1.90 38.58
N PRO A 8 24.37 -0.88 38.21
CA PRO A 8 25.76 -1.11 37.84
C PRO A 8 26.56 -1.61 39.06
N VAL A 9 27.65 -2.31 38.79
CA VAL A 9 28.56 -2.76 39.81
C VAL A 9 29.22 -1.55 40.49
N HIS A 10 29.20 -1.55 41.86
CA HIS A 10 29.89 -0.56 42.63
C HIS A 10 31.36 -0.99 42.85
N TRP A 11 32.27 -0.38 42.07
CA TRP A 11 33.70 -0.69 42.14
C TRP A 11 34.35 -0.02 43.33
N GLN A 12 35.08 -0.78 44.13
CA GLN A 12 35.87 -0.24 45.26
C GLN A 12 37.36 -0.48 45.07
N MET A 13 38.16 0.42 45.61
CA MET A 13 39.62 0.28 45.56
C MET A 13 40.02 -0.98 46.36
N GLY A 14 40.88 -1.83 45.77
CA GLY A 14 41.32 -3.10 46.36
C GLY A 14 40.38 -4.26 46.21
N GLN A 15 39.21 -4.09 45.52
CA GLN A 15 38.29 -5.17 45.26
C GLN A 15 38.89 -6.16 44.25
N THR A 16 38.80 -7.46 44.53
CA THR A 16 39.19 -8.51 43.59
C THR A 16 38.22 -8.55 42.44
N LEU A 17 38.74 -8.48 41.21
CA LEU A 17 37.92 -8.61 39.99
C LEU A 17 37.48 -10.05 39.79
N LEU A 18 36.18 -10.30 39.90
CA LEU A 18 35.57 -11.61 39.65
C LEU A 18 34.77 -11.61 38.34
N PRO A 19 34.68 -12.75 37.65
CA PRO A 19 33.85 -12.86 36.43
C PRO A 19 32.40 -12.40 36.65
N ASP A 20 31.83 -12.69 37.84
CA ASP A 20 30.43 -12.32 38.18
C ASP A 20 30.22 -10.80 38.21
N HIS A 21 31.22 -10.02 38.60
CA HIS A 21 31.14 -8.55 38.57
C HIS A 21 31.07 -8.03 37.11
N LEU A 22 31.85 -8.63 36.22
CA LEU A 22 31.83 -8.27 34.80
C LEU A 22 30.48 -8.64 34.17
N LEU A 23 29.97 -9.83 34.43
CA LEU A 23 28.66 -10.28 33.97
C LEU A 23 27.52 -9.40 34.52
N ALA A 24 27.57 -9.01 35.81
CA ALA A 24 26.59 -8.11 36.38
C ALA A 24 26.61 -6.73 35.71
N GLN A 25 27.80 -6.18 35.43
CA GLN A 25 27.97 -4.92 34.71
C GLN A 25 27.44 -5.00 33.29
N GLU A 26 27.75 -6.07 32.56
CA GLU A 26 27.27 -6.31 31.19
C GLU A 26 25.74 -6.43 31.18
N ASN A 27 25.15 -7.18 32.10
CA ASN A 27 23.71 -7.36 32.23
C ASN A 27 22.99 -6.03 32.54
N ALA A 28 23.59 -5.19 33.40
CA ALA A 28 23.03 -3.88 33.72
C ALA A 28 22.99 -2.96 32.50
N LEU A 29 24.09 -2.88 31.73
CA LEU A 29 24.18 -2.10 30.50
C LEU A 29 23.20 -2.62 29.41
N ALA A 30 23.16 -3.93 29.21
CA ALA A 30 22.24 -4.54 28.27
C ALA A 30 20.77 -4.31 28.66
N GLY A 31 20.47 -4.39 29.97
CA GLY A 31 19.14 -4.11 30.51
C GLY A 31 18.72 -2.65 30.31
N GLU A 32 19.62 -1.70 30.55
CA GLU A 32 19.36 -0.28 30.33
C GLU A 32 19.12 0.02 28.84
N ALA A 33 19.99 -0.48 27.96
CA ALA A 33 19.82 -0.32 26.51
C ALA A 33 18.46 -0.87 26.03
N ARG A 34 18.05 -2.02 26.53
CA ARG A 34 16.75 -2.63 26.25
C ARG A 34 15.58 -1.75 26.67
N LEU A 35 15.62 -1.21 27.88
CA LEU A 35 14.55 -0.33 28.39
C LEU A 35 14.48 0.97 27.61
N ARG A 36 15.62 1.57 27.26
CA ARG A 36 15.65 2.76 26.40
C ARG A 36 15.02 2.51 25.03
N PHE A 37 15.27 1.32 24.46
CA PHE A 37 14.66 0.93 23.19
C PHE A 37 13.15 0.71 23.30
N GLN A 38 12.70 0.03 24.38
CA GLN A 38 11.27 -0.17 24.66
C GLN A 38 10.52 1.14 24.94
N ALA A 39 11.19 2.11 25.57
CA ALA A 39 10.60 3.43 25.86
C ALA A 39 10.23 4.23 24.62
N GLN A 40 10.71 3.86 23.43
CA GLN A 40 10.29 4.46 22.16
C GLN A 40 8.84 4.11 21.79
N GLY A 41 8.22 3.14 22.47
CA GLY A 41 6.81 2.80 22.28
C GLY A 41 6.50 2.04 20.97
N LEU A 42 7.53 1.62 20.23
CA LEU A 42 7.39 0.85 19.02
C LEU A 42 7.69 -0.65 19.28
N PRO A 43 7.06 -1.57 18.51
CA PRO A 43 7.46 -2.96 18.52
C PRO A 43 8.94 -3.10 18.16
N ALA A 44 9.71 -3.67 19.06
CA ALA A 44 11.17 -3.65 19.01
C ALA A 44 11.77 -5.00 18.59
N ASN A 45 10.94 -5.97 18.22
CA ASN A 45 11.36 -7.31 17.83
C ASN A 45 11.14 -7.58 16.35
N GLY A 46 11.96 -8.42 15.77
CA GLY A 46 11.85 -8.82 14.38
C GLY A 46 13.16 -8.68 13.61
N ILE A 47 13.05 -8.72 12.30
CA ILE A 47 14.19 -8.68 11.39
C ILE A 47 14.54 -7.23 11.07
N ALA A 48 15.79 -6.86 11.31
CA ALA A 48 16.34 -5.56 10.93
C ALA A 48 17.07 -5.62 9.59
N LYS A 49 17.73 -6.75 9.28
CA LYS A 49 18.45 -6.95 8.03
C LYS A 49 18.35 -8.41 7.60
N LEU A 50 18.18 -8.65 6.31
CA LEU A 50 18.27 -9.99 5.70
C LEU A 50 18.73 -9.85 4.26
N GLU A 51 19.90 -10.41 3.97
CA GLU A 51 20.52 -10.47 2.66
C GLU A 51 20.94 -11.89 2.35
N TRP A 52 20.82 -12.29 1.09
CA TRP A 52 21.18 -13.62 0.59
C TRP A 52 21.79 -13.52 -0.80
N ASP A 53 22.52 -14.57 -1.19
CA ASP A 53 23.02 -14.73 -2.54
C ASP A 53 21.84 -14.95 -3.51
N LYS A 54 21.61 -13.99 -4.40
CA LYS A 54 20.50 -14.01 -5.36
C LYS A 54 20.70 -15.08 -6.45
N TYR A 55 21.95 -15.39 -6.80
CA TYR A 55 22.26 -16.38 -7.79
C TYR A 55 21.98 -17.79 -7.28
N LEU A 56 22.42 -18.10 -6.07
CA LEU A 56 22.13 -19.38 -5.41
C LEU A 56 20.64 -19.53 -5.12
N LEU A 57 19.97 -18.46 -4.70
CA LEU A 57 18.51 -18.47 -4.49
C LEU A 57 17.76 -18.81 -5.78
N ALA A 58 18.14 -18.22 -6.92
CA ALA A 58 17.49 -18.53 -8.20
C ALA A 58 17.59 -20.02 -8.54
N GLN A 59 18.63 -20.71 -8.08
CA GLN A 59 18.83 -22.17 -8.22
C GLN A 59 18.12 -23.00 -7.13
N GLY A 60 17.47 -22.35 -6.15
CA GLY A 60 16.75 -22.99 -5.06
C GLY A 60 17.60 -23.26 -3.82
N ILE A 61 18.74 -22.61 -3.66
CA ILE A 61 19.60 -22.73 -2.48
C ILE A 61 19.61 -21.39 -1.73
N LEU A 62 19.17 -21.38 -0.48
CA LEU A 62 19.20 -20.18 0.35
C LEU A 62 20.54 -20.05 1.09
N SER A 63 21.42 -19.24 0.57
CA SER A 63 22.68 -18.85 1.22
C SER A 63 22.52 -17.45 1.80
N VAL A 64 22.41 -17.35 3.12
CA VAL A 64 22.26 -16.05 3.82
C VAL A 64 23.64 -15.43 4.02
N GLU A 65 23.79 -14.17 3.56
CA GLU A 65 25.01 -13.38 3.70
C GLU A 65 24.99 -12.48 4.93
N SER A 66 23.81 -11.95 5.27
CA SER A 66 23.64 -11.11 6.46
C SER A 66 22.25 -11.31 7.04
N LEU A 67 22.18 -11.48 8.38
CA LEU A 67 20.93 -11.60 9.10
C LEU A 67 21.03 -10.88 10.44
N ARG A 68 20.16 -9.90 10.66
CA ARG A 68 20.07 -9.17 11.92
C ARG A 68 18.68 -9.29 12.52
N ILE A 69 18.60 -9.84 13.73
CA ILE A 69 17.35 -10.12 14.44
C ILE A 69 17.38 -9.43 15.80
N PHE A 70 16.26 -8.81 16.17
CA PHE A 70 15.96 -8.43 17.54
C PHE A 70 14.98 -9.44 18.13
N THR A 71 15.38 -10.17 19.17
CA THR A 71 14.60 -11.26 19.74
C THR A 71 13.36 -10.75 20.48
N ARG A 72 12.27 -11.56 20.48
CA ARG A 72 10.96 -11.15 21.05
C ARG A 72 11.01 -10.92 22.56
N ASN A 73 11.56 -11.87 23.29
CA ASN A 73 11.44 -11.89 24.75
C ASN A 73 12.46 -10.99 25.46
N GLN A 74 13.64 -10.86 24.88
CA GLN A 74 14.75 -10.19 25.55
C GLN A 74 15.29 -8.99 24.76
N ASN A 75 14.78 -8.70 23.54
CA ASN A 75 15.32 -7.69 22.63
C ASN A 75 16.83 -7.80 22.46
N LEU A 76 17.35 -9.02 22.43
CA LEU A 76 18.75 -9.27 22.18
C LEU A 76 19.03 -9.04 20.70
N LEU A 77 20.15 -8.39 20.42
CA LEU A 77 20.65 -8.25 19.06
C LEU A 77 21.43 -9.51 18.67
N VAL A 78 20.94 -10.22 17.67
CA VAL A 78 21.61 -11.34 17.01
C VAL A 78 21.98 -10.92 15.61
N ASP A 79 23.25 -10.83 15.30
CA ASP A 79 23.78 -10.29 14.04
C ASP A 79 24.75 -11.30 13.40
N PHE A 80 24.37 -11.82 12.24
CA PHE A 80 25.26 -12.67 11.43
C PHE A 80 25.84 -11.85 10.28
N PRO A 81 27.18 -11.86 10.11
CA PRO A 81 28.22 -12.64 10.81
C PRO A 81 28.84 -11.95 12.06
N GLY A 82 28.21 -10.91 12.62
CA GLY A 82 28.79 -10.11 13.71
C GLY A 82 28.99 -10.85 15.03
N ASN A 83 27.90 -11.34 15.65
CA ASN A 83 27.93 -12.02 16.96
C ASN A 83 27.24 -13.40 16.91
N SER A 84 27.04 -13.96 15.72
CA SER A 84 26.36 -15.24 15.53
C SER A 84 26.94 -16.05 14.37
N LEU A 85 26.64 -17.35 14.37
CA LEU A 85 27.01 -18.29 13.31
C LEU A 85 25.75 -19.01 12.82
N ILE A 86 25.64 -19.23 11.51
CA ILE A 86 24.64 -20.13 10.93
C ILE A 86 25.29 -21.52 10.88
N ILE A 87 24.79 -22.45 11.71
CA ILE A 87 25.36 -23.80 11.86
C ILE A 87 24.63 -24.85 11.02
N SER A 88 23.49 -24.51 10.41
CA SER A 88 22.76 -25.40 9.50
C SER A 88 23.33 -25.34 8.08
N THR A 89 23.15 -26.43 7.35
CA THR A 89 23.37 -26.42 5.89
C THR A 89 22.38 -25.49 5.22
N PRO A 90 22.77 -24.78 4.14
CA PRO A 90 21.84 -23.93 3.41
C PRO A 90 20.61 -24.72 2.94
N PRO A 91 19.37 -24.24 3.22
CA PRO A 91 18.15 -24.89 2.77
C PRO A 91 18.11 -25.00 1.24
N ASN A 92 17.75 -26.20 0.75
CA ASN A 92 17.62 -26.49 -0.67
C ASN A 92 16.16 -26.82 -1.03
N PHE A 93 15.59 -26.11 -2.00
CA PHE A 93 14.17 -26.13 -2.36
C PHE A 93 13.81 -27.10 -3.48
N SER A 94 14.73 -27.93 -3.94
CA SER A 94 14.62 -28.75 -5.17
C SER A 94 13.38 -29.66 -5.25
N GLN A 95 12.68 -29.90 -4.15
CA GLN A 95 11.53 -30.83 -4.09
C GLN A 95 10.16 -30.14 -3.94
N SER A 96 10.10 -28.82 -3.98
CA SER A 96 8.85 -28.10 -3.72
C SER A 96 8.66 -26.93 -4.70
N VAL A 97 7.43 -26.51 -4.92
CA VAL A 97 7.07 -25.29 -5.69
C VAL A 97 7.05 -24.04 -4.80
N ARG A 98 7.02 -24.26 -3.48
CA ARG A 98 6.99 -23.22 -2.45
C ARG A 98 7.81 -23.67 -1.25
N ALA A 99 8.66 -22.78 -0.75
CA ALA A 99 9.48 -23.04 0.42
C ALA A 99 9.17 -22.03 1.54
N GLN A 100 9.01 -22.52 2.75
CA GLN A 100 8.85 -21.70 3.96
C GLN A 100 10.06 -21.97 4.85
N ILE A 101 10.76 -20.89 5.21
CA ILE A 101 11.99 -20.96 5.99
C ILE A 101 11.74 -20.40 7.38
N TYR A 102 12.22 -21.14 8.36
CA TYR A 102 12.16 -20.77 9.77
C TYR A 102 13.57 -20.61 10.32
N TYR A 103 13.72 -19.74 11.29
CA TYR A 103 14.95 -19.56 12.04
C TYR A 103 14.77 -19.95 13.50
N PHE A 104 15.85 -20.47 14.10
CA PHE A 104 15.99 -20.71 15.51
C PHE A 104 17.29 -20.07 15.99
N VAL A 105 17.19 -19.25 17.02
CA VAL A 105 18.35 -18.70 17.73
C VAL A 105 18.55 -19.51 18.99
N LEU A 106 19.71 -20.11 19.15
CA LEU A 106 20.02 -21.05 20.19
C LEU A 106 21.07 -20.48 21.18
N GLN A 107 20.87 -20.82 22.43
CA GLN A 107 21.89 -20.74 23.46
C GLN A 107 22.23 -22.16 23.89
N GLU A 108 23.51 -22.47 24.07
CA GLU A 108 23.89 -23.78 24.57
C GLU A 108 23.45 -23.97 26.04
N ASN A 109 22.98 -25.18 26.36
CA ASN A 109 22.71 -25.57 27.72
C ASN A 109 24.02 -25.76 28.46
N THR A 110 24.32 -24.89 29.41
CA THR A 110 25.55 -24.87 30.19
C THR A 110 25.76 -26.17 31.04
N ASN A 111 24.72 -27.00 31.16
CA ASN A 111 24.79 -28.25 31.91
C ASN A 111 25.30 -29.47 31.11
N LEU A 112 25.39 -29.36 29.76
CA LEU A 112 25.68 -30.51 28.89
C LEU A 112 26.86 -30.33 27.94
N SER A 113 27.32 -29.12 27.68
CA SER A 113 28.45 -28.93 26.79
C SER A 113 29.36 -27.78 27.22
N LYS A 114 30.64 -27.96 26.96
CA LYS A 114 31.59 -26.87 26.97
C LYS A 114 31.14 -25.93 25.86
N ALA A 115 30.77 -24.68 26.19
CA ALA A 115 30.41 -23.66 25.22
C ALA A 115 31.40 -23.70 24.04
N PRO A 116 30.96 -23.54 22.77
CA PRO A 116 31.89 -23.44 21.67
C PRO A 116 32.70 -22.17 21.93
N VAL A 117 33.80 -22.39 22.57
CA VAL A 117 34.83 -21.38 22.78
C VAL A 117 35.58 -21.36 21.46
N HIS A 118 35.39 -20.33 20.64
CA HIS A 118 36.39 -20.02 19.63
C HIS A 118 37.67 -19.70 20.40
N VAL A 119 38.47 -20.72 20.62
CA VAL A 119 39.83 -20.55 21.11
C VAL A 119 40.58 -19.91 19.98
N ALA A 120 40.62 -18.59 20.03
CA ALA A 120 41.52 -17.84 19.20
C ALA A 120 42.96 -18.18 19.63
N GLU A 121 43.86 -18.18 18.69
CA GLU A 121 45.29 -18.30 18.91
C GLU A 121 45.74 -17.47 20.10
N THR A 122 46.74 -17.92 20.82
CA THR A 122 47.27 -17.36 22.05
C THR A 122 47.28 -15.82 22.04
N GLY A 123 46.41 -15.20 22.86
CA GLY A 123 46.32 -13.75 23.07
C GLY A 123 45.06 -13.06 22.59
N THR A 124 44.17 -13.70 21.88
CA THR A 124 42.85 -13.12 21.48
C THR A 124 41.75 -13.45 22.46
N PRO A 125 40.83 -12.48 22.75
CA PRO A 125 39.75 -12.73 23.70
C PRO A 125 38.76 -13.79 23.18
N VAL A 126 38.33 -14.67 24.08
CA VAL A 126 37.25 -15.64 23.81
C VAL A 126 35.94 -14.91 23.58
N LYS A 127 35.27 -15.20 22.50
CA LYS A 127 33.97 -14.60 22.14
C LYS A 127 32.85 -15.63 22.28
N ARG A 128 31.74 -15.22 22.88
CA ARG A 128 30.51 -15.99 22.90
C ARG A 128 29.66 -15.63 21.69
N LEU A 129 29.30 -16.62 20.87
CA LEU A 129 28.50 -16.44 19.67
C LEU A 129 27.14 -17.12 19.83
N PHE A 130 26.09 -16.53 19.23
CA PHE A 130 24.80 -17.20 19.10
C PHE A 130 24.86 -18.18 17.94
N ASN A 131 24.16 -19.31 18.08
CA ASN A 131 23.98 -20.27 17.00
C ASN A 131 22.61 -20.05 16.34
N ILE A 132 22.60 -19.96 15.00
CA ILE A 132 21.40 -19.84 14.20
C ILE A 132 21.24 -21.11 13.38
N ILE A 133 20.02 -21.67 13.40
CA ILE A 133 19.62 -22.75 12.51
C ILE A 133 18.55 -22.23 11.56
N LEU A 134 18.70 -22.50 10.28
CA LEU A 134 17.70 -22.26 9.24
C LEU A 134 17.12 -23.60 8.80
N ALA A 135 15.79 -23.73 8.84
CA ALA A 135 15.11 -24.97 8.49
C ALA A 135 13.89 -24.72 7.60
N GLN A 136 13.59 -25.71 6.73
CA GLN A 136 12.33 -25.73 5.98
C GLN A 136 11.20 -26.27 6.85
N GLN A 137 9.95 -25.89 6.51
CA GLN A 137 8.76 -26.33 7.24
C GLN A 137 8.63 -27.85 7.33
N ALA A 138 9.03 -28.60 6.30
CA ALA A 138 8.84 -30.05 6.21
C ALA A 138 9.58 -30.84 7.30
N GLY A 139 10.72 -30.36 7.82
CA GLY A 139 11.51 -31.01 8.86
C GLY A 139 11.36 -30.41 10.26
N LEU A 140 10.45 -29.45 10.45
CA LEU A 140 10.37 -28.69 11.69
C LEU A 140 10.03 -29.51 12.95
N PRO A 141 9.06 -30.46 12.96
CA PRO A 141 8.69 -31.14 14.20
C PRO A 141 9.85 -31.93 14.79
N GLU A 142 10.53 -32.73 13.97
CA GLU A 142 11.67 -33.56 14.41
C GLU A 142 12.87 -32.72 14.85
N LEU A 143 13.14 -31.63 14.10
CA LEU A 143 14.19 -30.69 14.45
C LEU A 143 13.89 -29.99 15.78
N TYR A 144 12.64 -29.58 16.00
CA TYR A 144 12.23 -28.85 17.20
C TYR A 144 12.40 -29.71 18.45
N GLU A 145 11.97 -30.97 18.42
CA GLU A 145 12.16 -31.92 19.57
C GLU A 145 13.63 -32.12 19.87
N LYS A 146 14.47 -32.28 18.83
CA LYS A 146 15.92 -32.43 19.03
C LYS A 146 16.54 -31.17 19.60
N LEU A 147 16.17 -30.00 19.14
CA LEU A 147 16.71 -28.72 19.63
C LEU A 147 16.32 -28.46 21.08
N LEU A 148 15.09 -28.80 21.48
CA LEU A 148 14.67 -28.67 22.87
C LEU A 148 15.43 -29.60 23.83
N ALA A 149 15.87 -30.76 23.35
CA ALA A 149 16.66 -31.68 24.17
C ALA A 149 18.09 -31.17 24.44
N ASP A 150 18.71 -30.56 23.41
CA ASP A 150 20.14 -30.24 23.43
C ASP A 150 20.41 -28.74 23.72
N HIS A 151 19.46 -27.85 23.45
CA HIS A 151 19.69 -26.41 23.51
C HIS A 151 18.54 -25.63 24.17
N THR A 152 18.84 -24.41 24.59
CA THR A 152 17.83 -23.43 24.98
C THR A 152 17.50 -22.53 23.76
N ILE A 153 16.26 -22.58 23.32
CA ILE A 153 15.79 -21.71 22.22
C ILE A 153 15.51 -20.31 22.77
N ILE A 154 16.30 -19.33 22.33
CA ILE A 154 16.15 -17.91 22.71
C ILE A 154 15.02 -17.27 21.93
N ASP A 155 14.98 -17.50 20.62
CA ASP A 155 13.95 -16.99 19.71
C ASP A 155 13.78 -17.93 18.52
N GLN A 156 12.58 -17.90 17.94
CA GLN A 156 12.25 -18.66 16.74
C GLN A 156 11.16 -17.95 15.95
N GLY A 157 11.14 -18.15 14.67
CA GLY A 157 10.10 -17.58 13.83
C GLY A 157 10.23 -17.96 12.37
N LYS A 158 9.21 -17.63 11.62
CA LYS A 158 9.26 -17.74 10.18
C LYS A 158 10.09 -16.59 9.63
N LEU A 159 11.10 -16.92 8.85
CA LEU A 159 12.04 -15.96 8.26
C LEU A 159 11.50 -15.39 6.96
N ALA A 160 11.15 -16.27 6.02
CA ALA A 160 10.70 -15.90 4.69
C ALA A 160 9.90 -17.01 4.02
N GLU A 161 9.20 -16.66 2.95
CA GLU A 161 8.65 -17.61 1.97
C GLU A 161 9.25 -17.34 0.60
N PHE A 162 9.44 -18.40 -0.17
CA PHE A 162 9.92 -18.34 -1.54
C PHE A 162 8.98 -19.12 -2.44
N ASP A 163 8.70 -18.59 -3.62
CA ASP A 163 7.88 -19.23 -4.65
C ASP A 163 8.75 -19.50 -5.90
N GLN A 164 8.50 -20.62 -6.58
CA GLN A 164 9.12 -20.90 -7.85
C GLN A 164 8.32 -20.26 -8.99
N GLU A 165 8.95 -19.41 -9.78
CA GLU A 165 8.35 -18.82 -10.96
C GLU A 165 8.21 -19.83 -12.12
N LYS A 166 7.46 -19.47 -13.15
CA LYS A 166 7.33 -20.26 -14.39
C LYS A 166 8.67 -20.50 -15.08
N SER A 167 9.61 -19.61 -14.90
CA SER A 167 11.01 -19.71 -15.34
C SER A 167 11.83 -20.76 -14.59
N LYS A 168 11.26 -21.41 -13.58
CA LYS A 168 11.90 -22.28 -12.59
C LYS A 168 12.86 -21.57 -11.63
N ALA A 169 13.04 -20.27 -11.74
CA ALA A 169 13.82 -19.48 -10.78
C ALA A 169 13.04 -19.30 -9.47
N TRP A 170 13.74 -19.31 -8.35
CA TRP A 170 13.18 -19.04 -7.05
C TRP A 170 13.26 -17.56 -6.71
N VAL A 171 12.16 -17.02 -6.18
CA VAL A 171 12.04 -15.61 -5.81
C VAL A 171 11.36 -15.46 -4.45
N LEU A 172 11.61 -14.34 -3.79
CA LEU A 172 10.91 -14.01 -2.54
C LEU A 172 9.41 -13.88 -2.79
N SER A 173 8.61 -14.60 -1.98
CA SER A 173 7.15 -14.56 -2.05
C SER A 173 6.59 -13.25 -1.47
N GLU A 174 5.64 -12.64 -2.15
CA GLU A 174 4.91 -11.46 -1.64
C GLU A 174 3.83 -11.83 -0.60
N ARG A 175 3.62 -13.12 -0.32
CA ARG A 175 2.54 -13.60 0.56
C ARG A 175 2.87 -13.56 2.04
N TYR A 176 4.13 -13.35 2.38
CA TYR A 176 4.58 -13.29 3.75
C TYR A 176 5.61 -12.19 3.94
N ILE A 177 5.43 -11.44 5.02
CA ILE A 177 6.38 -10.45 5.49
C ILE A 177 6.60 -10.73 6.98
N PRO A 178 7.83 -11.03 7.40
CA PRO A 178 8.12 -11.24 8.83
C PRO A 178 7.93 -9.93 9.61
N PRO A 179 7.85 -9.98 10.93
CA PRO A 179 8.01 -8.77 11.75
C PRO A 179 9.31 -8.08 11.39
N LEU A 180 9.25 -6.81 11.02
CA LEU A 180 10.41 -6.01 10.60
C LEU A 180 10.63 -4.87 11.58
N VAL A 181 11.86 -4.66 11.99
CA VAL A 181 12.27 -3.46 12.74
C VAL A 181 12.64 -2.32 11.79
N GLN A 182 13.09 -2.67 10.59
CA GLN A 182 13.48 -1.71 9.55
C GLN A 182 12.99 -2.16 8.18
N ILE A 183 12.57 -1.19 7.36
CA ILE A 183 12.26 -1.39 5.93
C ILE A 183 13.46 -0.91 5.13
N GLY A 184 13.77 -1.59 4.02
CA GLY A 184 14.80 -1.15 3.06
C GLY A 184 16.16 -1.84 3.21
N THR A 185 16.40 -2.54 4.31
CA THR A 185 17.59 -3.41 4.50
C THR A 185 17.35 -4.86 4.09
N SER A 186 16.18 -5.14 3.55
CA SER A 186 15.76 -6.43 3.01
C SER A 186 14.82 -6.21 1.83
N GLU A 187 14.58 -7.24 1.03
CA GLU A 187 13.68 -7.13 -0.14
C GLU A 187 12.18 -7.08 0.23
N PHE A 188 11.84 -7.26 1.50
CA PHE A 188 10.45 -7.18 1.96
C PHE A 188 9.86 -5.79 1.75
N LEU A 189 8.63 -5.73 1.24
CA LEU A 189 7.89 -4.50 0.91
C LEU A 189 8.47 -3.65 -0.24
N GLN A 190 9.70 -3.87 -0.70
CA GLN A 190 10.32 -3.05 -1.75
C GLN A 190 9.50 -3.06 -3.03
N ARG A 191 9.15 -4.25 -3.54
CA ARG A 191 8.40 -4.38 -4.80
C ARG A 191 7.00 -3.78 -4.72
N PRO A 192 6.17 -4.07 -3.70
CA PRO A 192 4.87 -3.41 -3.54
C PRO A 192 4.95 -1.88 -3.40
N LEU A 193 5.96 -1.38 -2.70
CA LEU A 193 6.17 0.07 -2.54
C LEU A 193 6.61 0.73 -3.85
N GLN A 194 7.44 0.09 -4.64
CA GLN A 194 7.82 0.57 -5.96
C GLN A 194 6.62 0.60 -6.91
N GLN A 195 5.78 -0.43 -6.90
CA GLN A 195 4.54 -0.46 -7.68
C GLN A 195 3.58 0.66 -7.25
N LEU A 196 3.40 0.86 -5.94
CA LEU A 196 2.60 1.97 -5.42
C LEU A 196 3.14 3.33 -5.88
N ARG A 197 4.43 3.53 -5.83
CA ARG A 197 5.10 4.76 -6.27
C ARG A 197 4.84 5.07 -7.74
N VAL A 198 4.91 4.06 -8.61
CA VAL A 198 4.57 4.20 -10.05
C VAL A 198 3.11 4.58 -10.22
N LEU A 199 2.18 3.93 -9.49
CA LEU A 199 0.76 4.24 -9.56
C LEU A 199 0.43 5.66 -9.09
N LEU A 200 1.03 6.10 -7.99
CA LEU A 200 0.85 7.46 -7.45
C LEU A 200 1.40 8.51 -8.42
N SER A 201 2.58 8.27 -9.02
CA SER A 201 3.17 9.19 -10.01
C SER A 201 2.30 9.31 -11.26
N ARG A 202 1.78 8.18 -11.74
CA ARG A 202 0.85 8.17 -12.87
C ARG A 202 -0.43 8.94 -12.56
N TYR A 203 -1.03 8.68 -11.39
CA TYR A 203 -2.22 9.38 -10.92
C TYR A 203 -2.00 10.90 -10.88
N LEU A 204 -0.87 11.36 -10.34
CA LEU A 204 -0.54 12.78 -10.27
C LEU A 204 -0.44 13.42 -11.66
N THR A 205 0.21 12.73 -12.61
CA THR A 205 0.35 13.19 -13.99
C THR A 205 -1.01 13.28 -14.70
N GLU A 206 -1.88 12.28 -14.50
CA GLU A 206 -3.23 12.28 -15.08
C GLU A 206 -4.11 13.39 -14.48
N THR A 207 -4.06 13.55 -13.15
CA THR A 207 -4.79 14.63 -12.44
C THR A 207 -4.36 16.02 -12.94
N TYR A 208 -3.05 16.23 -13.10
CA TYR A 208 -2.53 17.50 -13.61
C TYR A 208 -3.04 17.81 -15.02
N LYS A 209 -3.04 16.82 -15.94
CA LYS A 209 -3.58 16.98 -17.29
C LYS A 209 -5.06 17.36 -17.27
N VAL A 210 -5.86 16.70 -16.42
CA VAL A 210 -7.29 17.00 -16.29
C VAL A 210 -7.50 18.43 -15.78
N CYS A 211 -6.75 18.85 -14.77
CA CYS A 211 -6.84 20.22 -14.25
C CYS A 211 -6.45 21.31 -15.26
N GLN A 212 -5.57 21.00 -16.22
CA GLN A 212 -5.17 21.95 -17.26
C GLN A 212 -6.11 22.00 -18.47
N GLN A 213 -6.68 20.85 -18.84
CA GLN A 213 -7.41 20.70 -20.10
C GLN A 213 -8.92 20.90 -19.95
N GLN A 214 -9.45 20.80 -18.74
CA GLN A 214 -10.89 20.88 -18.49
C GLN A 214 -11.23 22.12 -17.65
N GLN A 215 -12.29 22.82 -18.08
CA GLN A 215 -12.96 23.80 -17.21
C GLN A 215 -13.78 23.01 -16.19
N LEU A 216 -13.17 22.76 -15.04
CA LEU A 216 -13.84 22.08 -13.92
C LEU A 216 -14.55 23.12 -13.04
N PRO A 217 -15.70 22.79 -12.46
CA PRO A 217 -16.29 23.59 -11.38
C PRO A 217 -15.27 23.82 -10.26
N ASP A 218 -15.27 24.99 -9.65
CA ASP A 218 -14.28 25.42 -8.67
C ASP A 218 -14.10 24.41 -7.52
N MET A 219 -15.20 23.88 -7.00
CA MET A 219 -15.16 22.86 -5.94
C MET A 219 -14.42 21.60 -6.39
N ARG A 220 -14.70 21.11 -7.61
CA ARG A 220 -14.04 19.91 -8.13
C ARG A 220 -12.56 20.16 -8.39
N HIS A 221 -12.22 21.33 -8.91
CA HIS A 221 -10.84 21.74 -9.11
C HIS A 221 -10.07 21.78 -7.78
N PHE A 222 -10.71 22.29 -6.71
CA PHE A 222 -10.16 22.31 -5.37
C PHE A 222 -9.93 20.89 -4.82
N GLU A 223 -10.92 20.00 -4.92
CA GLU A 223 -10.79 18.60 -4.47
C GLU A 223 -9.65 17.88 -5.19
N MET A 224 -9.53 18.05 -6.51
CA MET A 224 -8.45 17.45 -7.29
C MET A 224 -7.08 18.00 -6.92
N LYS A 225 -6.96 19.30 -6.64
CA LYS A 225 -5.71 19.91 -6.16
C LYS A 225 -5.33 19.38 -4.78
N LEU A 226 -6.31 19.24 -3.88
CA LEU A 226 -6.08 18.70 -2.54
C LEU A 226 -5.59 17.25 -2.63
N CYS A 227 -6.25 16.41 -3.43
CA CYS A 227 -5.84 15.04 -3.66
C CYS A 227 -4.43 14.96 -4.27
N ALA A 228 -4.13 15.78 -5.29
CA ALA A 228 -2.82 15.84 -5.89
C ALA A 228 -1.73 16.26 -4.88
N SER A 229 -2.03 17.21 -4.00
CA SER A 229 -1.14 17.62 -2.90
C SER A 229 -0.82 16.45 -1.97
N THR A 230 -1.83 15.73 -1.51
CA THR A 230 -1.65 14.56 -0.62
C THR A 230 -0.84 13.45 -1.29
N VAL A 231 -1.13 13.15 -2.56
CA VAL A 231 -0.36 12.18 -3.35
C VAL A 231 1.08 12.63 -3.54
N SER A 232 1.32 13.91 -3.83
CA SER A 232 2.65 14.49 -3.97
C SER A 232 3.45 14.40 -2.66
N GLN A 233 2.82 14.72 -1.52
CA GLN A 233 3.46 14.56 -0.19
C GLN A 233 3.83 13.11 0.09
N THR A 234 2.98 12.16 -0.29
CA THR A 234 3.28 10.72 -0.14
C THR A 234 4.43 10.30 -1.04
N LEU A 235 4.48 10.75 -2.29
CA LEU A 235 5.62 10.49 -3.18
C LEU A 235 6.91 11.04 -2.63
N GLN A 236 6.89 12.27 -2.06
CA GLN A 236 8.03 12.88 -1.41
C GLN A 236 8.48 12.07 -0.19
N TYR A 237 7.53 11.63 0.65
CA TYR A 237 7.82 10.77 1.80
C TYR A 237 8.50 9.45 1.37
N LEU A 238 7.93 8.77 0.36
CA LEU A 238 8.51 7.54 -0.18
C LEU A 238 9.89 7.79 -0.81
N ALA A 239 10.10 8.93 -1.48
CA ALA A 239 11.39 9.27 -2.05
C ALA A 239 12.46 9.52 -0.97
N ASN A 240 12.10 10.22 0.11
CA ASN A 240 13.01 10.52 1.21
C ASN A 240 13.43 9.27 2.00
N HIS A 241 12.52 8.31 2.15
CA HIS A 241 12.75 7.15 3.02
C HIS A 241 13.07 5.84 2.27
N LEU A 242 12.76 5.76 0.97
CA LEU A 242 12.90 4.53 0.17
C LEU A 242 13.63 4.75 -1.16
N GLY A 243 14.17 5.94 -1.41
CA GLY A 243 14.50 6.36 -2.77
C GLY A 243 15.96 6.49 -3.13
N ASN A 244 16.89 6.42 -2.22
CA ASN A 244 18.29 6.69 -2.55
C ASN A 244 19.23 5.54 -2.20
N GLU A 245 19.27 4.54 -3.07
CA GLU A 245 20.28 3.48 -3.06
C GLU A 245 21.74 4.01 -3.15
N LYS A 246 21.92 5.30 -3.42
CA LYS A 246 23.25 5.87 -3.74
C LYS A 246 23.98 6.57 -2.59
N ILE A 247 23.33 6.86 -1.45
CA ILE A 247 24.00 7.70 -0.42
C ILE A 247 24.44 6.92 0.82
N SER A 248 23.80 5.83 1.22
CA SER A 248 24.28 4.97 2.31
C SER A 248 23.67 3.57 2.39
N GLY A 249 22.88 3.16 1.41
CA GLY A 249 22.35 1.80 1.33
C GLY A 249 21.35 1.37 2.41
N GLU A 250 21.22 2.09 3.51
CA GLU A 250 20.40 1.65 4.64
C GLU A 250 19.30 2.65 4.97
N ILE A 251 18.05 2.26 4.73
CA ILE A 251 16.89 3.06 5.10
C ILE A 251 16.36 2.56 6.44
N TYR A 252 16.51 3.39 7.46
CA TYR A 252 16.11 3.10 8.83
C TYR A 252 14.68 3.59 9.09
N LEU A 253 13.70 2.99 8.40
CA LEU A 253 12.30 3.29 8.62
C LEU A 253 11.59 2.11 9.28
N HIS A 254 11.05 2.31 10.49
CA HIS A 254 10.21 1.31 11.12
C HIS A 254 8.88 1.18 10.35
N PRO A 255 8.36 -0.05 10.10
CA PRO A 255 7.12 -0.27 9.35
C PRO A 255 5.91 0.48 9.89
N TYR A 256 5.87 0.76 11.19
CA TYR A 256 4.80 1.53 11.81
C TYR A 256 4.65 2.93 11.23
N PHE A 257 5.74 3.65 11.01
CA PHE A 257 5.68 5.01 10.43
C PHE A 257 5.21 4.99 8.97
N LEU A 258 5.64 3.99 8.20
CA LEU A 258 5.12 3.81 6.85
C LEU A 258 3.62 3.51 6.87
N TYR A 259 3.17 2.62 7.77
CA TYR A 259 1.77 2.31 7.96
C TYR A 259 0.95 3.56 8.31
N GLU A 260 1.40 4.36 9.28
CA GLU A 260 0.72 5.61 9.67
C GLU A 260 0.57 6.58 8.50
N HIS A 261 1.66 6.77 7.74
CA HIS A 261 1.66 7.67 6.59
C HIS A 261 0.69 7.19 5.49
N LEU A 262 0.73 5.91 5.15
CA LEU A 262 -0.17 5.32 4.16
C LEU A 262 -1.63 5.27 4.64
N GLN A 263 -1.87 5.11 5.95
CA GLN A 263 -3.21 5.22 6.53
C GLN A 263 -3.77 6.63 6.40
N ARG A 264 -2.93 7.64 6.60
CA ARG A 264 -3.32 9.04 6.38
C ARG A 264 -3.72 9.25 4.92
N LEU A 265 -2.88 8.81 3.97
CA LEU A 265 -3.21 8.86 2.54
C LEU A 265 -4.55 8.17 2.24
N ASN A 266 -4.75 6.95 2.76
CA ASN A 266 -5.98 6.19 2.56
C ASN A 266 -7.23 6.95 3.05
N ARG A 267 -7.16 7.56 4.24
CA ARG A 267 -8.27 8.35 4.82
C ARG A 267 -8.58 9.58 3.97
N GLU A 268 -7.56 10.31 3.55
CA GLU A 268 -7.75 11.53 2.74
C GLU A 268 -8.35 11.19 1.38
N LEU A 269 -7.88 10.11 0.73
CA LEU A 269 -8.47 9.63 -0.52
C LEU A 269 -9.92 9.15 -0.34
N ALA A 270 -10.24 8.45 0.76
CA ALA A 270 -11.59 8.00 1.07
C ALA A 270 -12.56 9.18 1.29
N LEU A 271 -12.14 10.20 2.04
CA LEU A 271 -12.93 11.41 2.26
C LEU A 271 -13.23 12.13 0.94
N LEU A 272 -12.23 12.28 0.07
CA LEU A 272 -12.39 12.91 -1.25
C LEU A 272 -13.25 12.08 -2.21
N SER A 273 -13.31 10.75 -2.01
CA SER A 273 -14.19 9.85 -2.78
C SER A 273 -15.62 9.80 -2.23
N GLY A 274 -15.92 10.44 -1.10
CA GLY A 274 -17.22 10.36 -0.42
C GLY A 274 -17.51 9.01 0.25
N GLU A 275 -16.50 8.16 0.40
CA GLU A 275 -16.64 6.82 1.00
C GLU A 275 -16.37 6.84 2.51
N TRP A 276 -17.30 7.38 3.28
CA TRP A 276 -17.18 7.49 4.74
C TRP A 276 -17.05 6.15 5.47
N SER A 277 -17.57 5.07 4.88
CA SER A 277 -17.45 3.71 5.43
C SER A 277 -16.01 3.16 5.38
N ALA A 278 -15.18 3.65 4.48
CA ALA A 278 -13.78 3.26 4.34
C ALA A 278 -12.86 3.86 5.44
N LEU A 279 -13.42 4.67 6.34
CA LEU A 279 -12.71 5.21 7.50
C LEU A 279 -12.47 4.17 8.61
N ASN A 280 -13.06 2.96 8.50
CA ASN A 280 -12.77 1.84 9.40
C ASN A 280 -11.31 1.43 9.26
N VAL A 281 -10.51 1.87 10.20
CA VAL A 281 -9.06 1.71 10.21
C VAL A 281 -8.71 0.35 10.77
N GLN A 282 -8.04 -0.47 9.97
CA GLN A 282 -7.37 -1.65 10.48
C GLN A 282 -6.22 -1.22 11.39
N SER A 283 -6.18 -1.74 12.63
CA SER A 283 -5.07 -1.47 13.54
C SER A 283 -3.76 -2.07 13.03
N TYR A 284 -2.64 -1.43 13.35
CA TYR A 284 -1.32 -1.98 13.06
C TYR A 284 -1.09 -3.28 13.85
N ARG A 285 -0.66 -4.33 13.15
CA ARG A 285 -0.29 -5.62 13.72
C ARG A 285 1.12 -5.98 13.29
N HIS A 286 2.06 -5.83 14.21
CA HIS A 286 3.47 -6.03 13.92
C HIS A 286 3.80 -7.47 13.49
N ASN A 287 3.08 -8.44 14.00
CA ASN A 287 3.26 -9.86 13.67
C ASN A 287 2.51 -10.31 12.39
N ASP A 288 1.76 -9.39 11.75
CA ASP A 288 1.03 -9.66 10.51
C ASP A 288 1.16 -8.48 9.54
N LEU A 289 2.40 -8.14 9.18
CA LEU A 289 2.68 -7.01 8.29
C LEU A 289 2.11 -7.24 6.88
N HIS A 290 2.13 -8.51 6.39
CA HIS A 290 1.55 -8.83 5.09
C HIS A 290 0.06 -8.49 5.05
N GLY A 291 -0.73 -8.96 6.03
CA GLY A 291 -2.16 -8.70 6.10
C GLY A 291 -2.46 -7.20 6.18
N VAL A 292 -1.73 -6.48 7.02
CA VAL A 292 -1.88 -5.03 7.21
C VAL A 292 -1.61 -4.26 5.92
N PHE A 293 -0.44 -4.45 5.30
CA PHE A 293 -0.06 -3.69 4.12
C PHE A 293 -0.84 -4.09 2.87
N LYS A 294 -1.16 -5.38 2.70
CA LYS A 294 -1.99 -5.86 1.58
C LYS A 294 -3.36 -5.19 1.54
N ILE A 295 -4.04 -5.10 2.69
CA ILE A 295 -5.35 -4.45 2.78
C ILE A 295 -5.21 -2.96 2.49
N LEU A 296 -4.22 -2.31 3.09
CA LEU A 296 -3.97 -0.88 2.91
C LEU A 296 -3.67 -0.51 1.45
N PHE A 297 -2.76 -1.23 0.79
CA PHE A 297 -2.47 -1.02 -0.63
C PHE A 297 -3.70 -1.23 -1.51
N ARG A 298 -4.51 -2.27 -1.24
CA ARG A 298 -5.74 -2.52 -1.98
C ARG A 298 -6.72 -1.35 -1.88
N HIS A 299 -6.92 -0.79 -0.68
CA HIS A 299 -7.81 0.36 -0.48
C HIS A 299 -7.28 1.60 -1.19
N ILE A 300 -6.01 1.94 -1.03
CA ILE A 300 -5.39 3.08 -1.72
C ILE A 300 -5.55 2.95 -3.24
N ILE A 301 -5.25 1.77 -3.81
CA ILE A 301 -5.38 1.54 -5.25
C ILE A 301 -6.84 1.64 -5.70
N ALA A 302 -7.79 1.15 -4.91
CA ALA A 302 -9.22 1.28 -5.20
C ALA A 302 -9.64 2.75 -5.24
N HIS A 303 -9.26 3.56 -4.24
CA HIS A 303 -9.57 4.99 -4.20
C HIS A 303 -8.91 5.76 -5.36
N LEU A 304 -7.66 5.47 -5.71
CA LEU A 304 -7.01 6.10 -6.86
C LEU A 304 -7.73 5.79 -8.17
N LYS A 305 -8.20 4.56 -8.35
CA LYS A 305 -8.99 4.17 -9.53
C LYS A 305 -10.37 4.83 -9.53
N HIS A 306 -11.00 4.94 -8.36
CA HIS A 306 -12.28 5.60 -8.20
C HIS A 306 -12.17 7.09 -8.54
N HIS A 307 -11.16 7.75 -8.04
CA HIS A 307 -10.97 9.17 -8.25
C HIS A 307 -10.71 9.52 -9.73
N ASN A 308 -10.01 8.66 -10.48
CA ASN A 308 -9.84 8.81 -11.92
C ASN A 308 -11.13 8.52 -12.72
N ARG A 309 -12.07 7.75 -12.14
CA ARG A 309 -13.39 7.47 -12.69
C ARG A 309 -14.50 8.28 -12.04
N SER A 310 -14.17 9.18 -11.11
CA SER A 310 -15.18 10.00 -10.41
C SER A 310 -16.00 10.81 -11.42
N SER A 311 -17.21 11.14 -11.00
CA SER A 311 -18.15 11.97 -11.73
C SER A 311 -17.44 13.16 -12.39
N GLN A 312 -17.50 13.25 -13.69
CA GLN A 312 -16.90 14.33 -14.48
C GLN A 312 -18.00 15.15 -15.08
N SER A 313 -17.81 16.46 -15.15
CA SER A 313 -18.69 17.36 -15.86
C SER A 313 -17.98 17.92 -17.08
N PHE A 314 -18.68 17.96 -18.20
CA PHE A 314 -18.19 18.48 -19.47
C PHE A 314 -19.13 19.59 -19.91
N GLU A 315 -18.62 20.79 -20.09
CA GLU A 315 -19.40 21.88 -20.63
C GLU A 315 -19.67 21.65 -22.10
N LEU A 316 -20.92 21.91 -22.56
CA LEU A 316 -21.28 21.88 -23.95
C LEU A 316 -21.08 23.27 -24.52
N HIS A 317 -20.10 23.41 -25.39
CA HIS A 317 -19.75 24.69 -26.01
C HIS A 317 -20.50 24.89 -27.33
N LEU A 318 -20.98 26.11 -27.53
CA LEU A 318 -21.59 26.50 -28.79
C LEU A 318 -20.52 26.65 -29.89
N LYS A 319 -20.58 25.77 -30.89
CA LYS A 319 -19.71 25.80 -32.08
C LYS A 319 -20.53 25.43 -33.32
N ASP A 320 -20.42 26.21 -34.39
CA ASP A 320 -21.08 25.95 -35.67
C ASP A 320 -22.59 25.72 -35.53
N GLY A 321 -23.28 26.52 -34.71
CA GLY A 321 -24.71 26.40 -34.48
C GLY A 321 -25.17 25.21 -33.64
N CYS A 322 -24.24 24.47 -33.04
CA CYS A 322 -24.54 23.33 -32.17
C CYS A 322 -23.83 23.48 -30.81
N TYR A 323 -24.51 23.16 -29.73
CA TYR A 323 -23.88 22.87 -28.45
C TYR A 323 -23.30 21.48 -28.52
N ARG A 324 -21.98 21.35 -28.26
CA ARG A 324 -21.31 20.04 -28.32
C ARG A 324 -20.16 19.89 -27.32
N THR A 325 -19.92 18.64 -26.91
CA THR A 325 -18.72 18.26 -26.13
C THR A 325 -18.26 16.86 -26.52
N GLN A 326 -17.00 16.55 -26.20
CA GLN A 326 -16.44 15.22 -26.38
C GLN A 326 -16.58 14.42 -25.09
N LEU A 327 -16.87 13.14 -25.23
CA LEU A 327 -16.96 12.21 -24.12
C LEU A 327 -15.61 11.51 -23.90
N PRO A 328 -15.28 11.15 -22.64
CA PRO A 328 -14.07 10.40 -22.36
C PRO A 328 -14.11 9.01 -23.02
N THR A 329 -12.96 8.56 -23.52
CA THR A 329 -12.80 7.21 -24.09
C THR A 329 -12.96 6.10 -23.05
N SER A 330 -12.92 6.46 -21.75
CA SER A 330 -13.12 5.54 -20.62
C SER A 330 -14.60 5.24 -20.32
N LEU A 331 -15.54 5.85 -21.05
CA LEU A 331 -16.98 5.64 -20.88
C LEU A 331 -17.37 4.18 -21.09
N GLN A 332 -18.02 3.57 -20.13
CA GLN A 332 -18.52 2.20 -20.20
C GLN A 332 -20.04 2.19 -20.52
N LYS A 333 -20.52 1.07 -21.07
CA LYS A 333 -21.93 0.93 -21.49
C LYS A 333 -22.95 1.13 -20.35
N ASN A 334 -22.55 0.85 -19.12
CA ASN A 334 -23.42 0.94 -17.94
C ASN A 334 -23.30 2.26 -17.18
N ASP A 335 -22.44 3.15 -17.63
CA ASP A 335 -22.25 4.43 -16.96
C ASP A 335 -23.44 5.35 -17.19
N LYS A 336 -23.82 6.11 -16.16
CA LYS A 336 -24.94 7.03 -16.25
C LYS A 336 -24.50 8.40 -16.70
N LEU A 337 -25.25 8.97 -17.62
CA LEU A 337 -25.07 10.31 -18.15
C LEU A 337 -26.25 11.18 -17.76
N TYR A 338 -25.99 12.42 -17.38
CA TYR A 338 -26.98 13.40 -17.00
C TYR A 338 -26.74 14.69 -17.75
N LEU A 339 -27.79 15.24 -18.38
CA LEU A 339 -27.76 16.62 -18.85
C LEU A 339 -28.06 17.54 -17.69
N VAL A 340 -27.18 18.49 -17.44
CA VAL A 340 -27.31 19.50 -16.40
C VAL A 340 -27.49 20.86 -17.04
N ILE A 341 -28.57 21.54 -16.68
CA ILE A 341 -28.90 22.89 -17.18
C ILE A 341 -28.75 23.84 -15.98
N ASN A 342 -27.80 24.75 -16.07
CA ASN A 342 -27.62 25.80 -15.06
C ASN A 342 -28.47 27.01 -15.40
N CYS A 343 -29.28 27.42 -14.42
CA CYS A 343 -30.29 28.49 -14.55
C CYS A 343 -29.96 29.72 -13.70
N ASP A 344 -28.70 30.04 -13.46
CA ASP A 344 -28.22 31.02 -12.44
C ASP A 344 -28.99 32.33 -12.39
N GLN A 345 -29.41 32.87 -13.54
CA GLN A 345 -30.15 34.13 -13.61
C GLN A 345 -31.49 34.01 -14.35
N GLN A 346 -31.90 32.79 -14.73
CA GLN A 346 -33.07 32.54 -15.54
C GLN A 346 -34.10 31.68 -14.80
N PRO A 347 -35.38 31.69 -15.20
CA PRO A 347 -36.37 30.76 -14.68
C PRO A 347 -36.00 29.32 -15.06
N PHE A 348 -36.54 28.34 -14.32
CA PHE A 348 -36.32 26.94 -14.65
C PHE A 348 -36.77 26.63 -16.08
N PHE A 349 -35.96 25.83 -16.77
CA PHE A 349 -36.17 25.45 -18.15
C PHE A 349 -37.43 24.59 -18.27
N SER A 350 -38.32 24.91 -19.24
CA SER A 350 -39.55 24.13 -19.43
C SER A 350 -39.26 22.75 -19.99
N LYS A 351 -39.92 21.73 -19.43
CA LYS A 351 -39.75 20.33 -19.88
C LYS A 351 -40.14 20.11 -21.34
N ASP A 352 -41.06 20.91 -21.87
CA ASP A 352 -41.55 20.80 -23.24
C ASP A 352 -40.54 21.35 -24.29
N LYS A 353 -39.50 22.03 -23.80
CA LYS A 353 -38.47 22.69 -24.65
C LYS A 353 -37.09 22.05 -24.53
N LEU A 354 -37.01 20.83 -23.98
CA LEU A 354 -35.74 20.16 -23.82
C LEU A 354 -35.01 19.94 -25.16
N PRO A 355 -33.67 20.04 -25.16
CA PRO A 355 -32.92 19.88 -26.41
C PRO A 355 -32.96 18.43 -26.89
N CYS A 356 -33.07 18.28 -28.24
CA CYS A 356 -32.93 16.97 -28.88
C CYS A 356 -31.46 16.57 -28.90
N LEU A 357 -31.07 15.60 -28.08
CA LEU A 357 -29.68 15.18 -27.92
C LEU A 357 -29.35 13.96 -28.79
N SER A 358 -28.20 14.01 -29.48
CA SER A 358 -27.64 12.88 -30.20
C SER A 358 -26.10 13.01 -30.34
N SER A 359 -25.48 12.09 -31.08
CA SER A 359 -24.07 12.25 -31.41
C SER A 359 -23.91 13.41 -32.44
N HIS A 360 -22.75 14.07 -32.41
CA HIS A 360 -22.48 15.19 -33.36
C HIS A 360 -22.65 14.79 -34.83
N LYS A 361 -22.36 13.55 -35.18
CA LYS A 361 -22.53 13.05 -36.56
C LYS A 361 -23.98 12.86 -36.97
N ARG A 362 -24.86 12.60 -36.04
CA ARG A 362 -26.28 12.25 -36.30
C ARG A 362 -27.24 13.40 -36.07
N ILE A 363 -26.84 14.45 -35.36
CA ILE A 363 -27.74 15.53 -34.96
C ILE A 363 -28.42 16.19 -36.19
N GLY A 364 -27.69 16.40 -37.26
CA GLY A 364 -28.23 16.92 -38.50
C GLY A 364 -29.32 16.03 -39.13
N THR A 365 -29.12 14.72 -39.11
CA THR A 365 -30.10 13.73 -39.59
C THR A 365 -31.36 13.75 -38.74
N LEU A 366 -31.20 13.75 -37.40
CA LEU A 366 -32.36 13.78 -36.50
C LEU A 366 -33.24 15.01 -36.73
N CYS A 367 -32.61 16.18 -36.90
CA CYS A 367 -33.33 17.43 -37.11
C CYS A 367 -34.03 17.47 -38.48
N ASN A 368 -33.38 16.99 -39.56
CA ASN A 368 -33.94 16.98 -40.91
C ASN A 368 -35.15 16.04 -41.04
N TYR A 369 -35.18 14.95 -40.30
CA TYR A 369 -36.27 13.95 -40.34
C TYR A 369 -37.20 14.01 -39.12
N ALA A 370 -37.09 15.05 -38.26
CA ALA A 370 -37.87 15.23 -37.04
C ALA A 370 -37.88 13.97 -36.14
N LEU A 371 -36.73 13.27 -36.05
CA LEU A 371 -36.57 12.09 -35.20
C LEU A 371 -36.33 12.50 -33.77
N ASN A 372 -36.76 11.63 -32.84
CA ASN A 372 -36.53 11.85 -31.44
C ASN A 372 -35.06 11.58 -31.06
N GLY A 373 -34.49 12.46 -30.25
CA GLY A 373 -33.17 12.26 -29.63
C GLY A 373 -33.22 11.34 -28.43
N VAL A 374 -32.18 11.36 -27.63
CA VAL A 374 -32.13 10.63 -26.38
C VAL A 374 -33.25 11.05 -25.44
N SER A 375 -33.97 10.08 -24.89
CA SER A 375 -35.01 10.34 -23.91
C SER A 375 -34.42 10.86 -22.59
N LEU A 376 -34.98 11.95 -22.08
CA LEU A 376 -34.54 12.67 -20.88
C LEU A 376 -35.56 12.50 -19.76
N LYS A 377 -35.06 12.06 -18.58
CA LYS A 377 -35.88 11.94 -17.37
C LYS A 377 -35.41 12.92 -16.31
N ALA A 378 -36.27 13.83 -15.86
CA ALA A 378 -35.95 14.75 -14.78
C ALA A 378 -35.68 13.96 -13.47
N VAL A 379 -34.53 14.26 -12.85
CA VAL A 379 -34.11 13.61 -11.60
C VAL A 379 -33.55 14.68 -10.64
N LYS A 380 -33.71 14.46 -9.34
CA LYS A 380 -32.96 15.19 -8.33
C LYS A 380 -31.69 14.39 -8.02
N HIS A 381 -30.54 15.00 -8.28
CA HIS A 381 -29.24 14.35 -8.10
C HIS A 381 -28.40 15.15 -7.12
N THR A 382 -28.16 14.59 -5.92
CA THR A 382 -27.46 15.29 -4.81
C THR A 382 -26.07 15.77 -5.19
N ALA A 383 -25.30 14.97 -5.93
CA ALA A 383 -23.97 15.37 -6.39
C ALA A 383 -24.05 16.54 -7.40
N VAL A 384 -25.04 16.55 -8.32
CA VAL A 384 -25.23 17.64 -9.27
C VAL A 384 -25.60 18.93 -8.52
N THR A 385 -26.53 18.85 -7.56
CA THR A 385 -26.92 20.02 -6.75
C THR A 385 -25.72 20.55 -5.93
N HIS A 386 -24.89 19.66 -5.42
CA HIS A 386 -23.68 20.05 -4.71
C HIS A 386 -22.65 20.75 -5.60
N TYR A 387 -22.47 20.28 -6.87
CA TYR A 387 -21.48 20.85 -7.79
C TYR A 387 -21.94 22.13 -8.50
N PHE A 388 -23.23 22.21 -8.85
CA PHE A 388 -23.77 23.28 -9.70
C PHE A 388 -24.72 24.24 -8.98
N GLY A 389 -25.02 23.98 -7.70
CA GLY A 389 -25.94 24.79 -6.90
C GLY A 389 -27.41 24.41 -7.06
N GLU A 390 -28.27 25.05 -6.25
CA GLU A 390 -29.70 24.73 -6.16
C GLU A 390 -30.50 25.17 -7.41
N LYS A 391 -30.00 26.14 -8.16
CA LYS A 391 -30.64 26.64 -9.38
C LYS A 391 -30.29 25.82 -10.63
N THR A 392 -30.19 24.51 -10.47
CA THR A 392 -29.79 23.60 -11.54
C THR A 392 -30.86 22.55 -11.78
N GLN A 393 -31.12 22.26 -13.04
CA GLN A 393 -31.97 21.14 -13.44
C GLN A 393 -31.12 20.00 -13.94
N CYS A 394 -31.48 18.77 -13.56
CA CYS A 394 -30.74 17.56 -13.90
C CYS A 394 -31.68 16.56 -14.61
N PHE A 395 -31.24 16.05 -15.74
CA PHE A 395 -31.99 15.08 -16.56
C PHE A 395 -31.12 13.85 -16.84
N GLU A 396 -31.57 12.68 -16.42
CA GLU A 396 -30.91 11.40 -16.74
C GLU A 396 -31.14 11.06 -18.21
N LEU A 397 -30.08 10.70 -18.94
CA LEU A 397 -30.14 10.18 -20.28
C LEU A 397 -30.54 8.71 -20.24
N ILE A 398 -31.73 8.38 -20.74
CA ILE A 398 -32.26 7.02 -20.71
C ILE A 398 -31.66 6.18 -21.82
N GLN A 399 -31.35 4.92 -21.52
CA GLN A 399 -30.82 3.98 -22.51
C GLN A 399 -31.76 3.81 -23.70
N GLY A 400 -31.20 3.90 -24.91
CA GLY A 400 -31.88 3.79 -26.18
C GLY A 400 -30.88 3.81 -27.33
N GLU A 401 -31.36 3.68 -28.57
CA GLU A 401 -30.49 3.63 -29.75
C GLU A 401 -29.61 4.87 -29.90
N GLU A 402 -30.15 6.06 -29.66
CA GLU A 402 -29.38 7.30 -29.79
C GLU A 402 -28.28 7.43 -28.72
N LEU A 403 -28.48 6.89 -27.50
CA LEU A 403 -27.44 6.87 -26.50
C LEU A 403 -26.26 5.96 -26.91
N ILE A 404 -26.55 4.85 -27.58
CA ILE A 404 -25.52 3.94 -28.11
C ILE A 404 -24.69 4.65 -29.19
N HIS A 405 -25.30 5.48 -30.05
CA HIS A 405 -24.58 6.29 -31.01
C HIS A 405 -23.69 7.34 -30.34
N ILE A 406 -24.16 8.02 -29.30
CA ILE A 406 -23.39 8.97 -28.49
C ILE A 406 -22.16 8.28 -27.88
N GLN A 407 -22.37 7.10 -27.29
CA GLN A 407 -21.27 6.34 -26.68
C GLN A 407 -20.23 5.86 -27.71
N ARG A 408 -20.69 5.37 -28.87
CA ARG A 408 -19.80 4.91 -29.95
C ARG A 408 -18.98 6.03 -30.56
N ASP A 409 -19.62 7.20 -30.80
CA ASP A 409 -18.98 8.34 -31.43
C ASP A 409 -18.21 9.22 -30.45
N HIS A 410 -18.28 8.94 -29.15
CA HIS A 410 -17.70 9.71 -28.07
C HIS A 410 -18.00 11.22 -28.17
N THR A 411 -19.19 11.59 -28.64
CA THR A 411 -19.62 12.98 -28.76
C THR A 411 -21.09 13.11 -28.43
N ILE A 412 -21.46 14.22 -27.81
CA ILE A 412 -22.86 14.61 -27.60
C ILE A 412 -23.07 16.01 -28.15
N ALA A 413 -24.21 16.22 -28.82
CA ALA A 413 -24.56 17.51 -29.41
C ALA A 413 -26.08 17.71 -29.45
N PHE A 414 -26.47 18.99 -29.53
CA PHE A 414 -27.83 19.45 -29.90
C PHE A 414 -27.77 20.79 -30.62
N LEU A 415 -28.79 21.10 -31.45
CA LEU A 415 -28.83 22.35 -32.16
C LEU A 415 -29.12 23.53 -31.24
N ALA A 416 -28.43 24.63 -31.48
CA ALA A 416 -28.69 25.88 -30.77
C ALA A 416 -30.07 26.44 -31.15
N GLN A 417 -30.81 26.89 -30.15
CA GLN A 417 -32.04 27.63 -30.32
C GLN A 417 -31.92 28.98 -29.59
N PRO A 418 -32.61 30.02 -29.99
CA PRO A 418 -32.51 31.33 -29.31
C PRO A 418 -32.79 31.25 -27.81
N GLU A 419 -33.64 30.33 -27.38
CA GLU A 419 -34.04 30.13 -25.99
C GLU A 419 -32.90 29.53 -25.14
N PHE A 420 -31.89 28.92 -25.76
CA PHE A 420 -30.78 28.26 -25.07
C PHE A 420 -29.60 29.19 -24.76
N LEU A 421 -29.57 30.37 -25.39
CA LEU A 421 -28.41 31.29 -25.33
C LEU A 421 -28.09 31.81 -23.92
N ASN A 422 -29.07 31.81 -23.01
CA ASN A 422 -28.93 32.33 -21.65
C ASN A 422 -28.72 31.23 -20.59
N TYR A 423 -28.52 30.02 -21.02
CA TYR A 423 -28.30 28.85 -20.14
C TYR A 423 -26.94 28.22 -20.40
N SER A 424 -26.33 27.68 -19.35
CA SER A 424 -25.13 26.88 -19.51
C SER A 424 -25.51 25.41 -19.37
N PHE A 425 -24.98 24.61 -20.30
CA PHE A 425 -25.25 23.19 -20.41
C PHE A 425 -24.02 22.39 -20.08
N TYR A 426 -24.18 21.41 -19.22
CA TYR A 426 -23.13 20.49 -18.84
C TYR A 426 -23.60 19.05 -19.00
N LEU A 427 -22.70 18.17 -19.38
CA LEU A 427 -22.91 16.74 -19.28
C LEU A 427 -22.22 16.25 -18.01
N PHE A 428 -22.99 15.70 -17.10
CA PHE A 428 -22.46 15.08 -15.89
C PHE A 428 -22.44 13.57 -16.07
N TYR A 429 -21.27 12.98 -15.87
CA TYR A 429 -21.00 11.56 -16.01
C TYR A 429 -20.80 10.94 -14.66
N GLN A 430 -21.52 9.84 -14.40
CA GLN A 430 -21.39 9.05 -13.20
C GLN A 430 -21.10 7.60 -13.57
N PRO A 431 -19.91 7.07 -13.27
CA PRO A 431 -19.59 5.67 -13.49
C PRO A 431 -20.44 4.77 -12.60
N GLU A 432 -20.96 3.65 -13.16
CA GLU A 432 -21.66 2.64 -12.39
C GLU A 432 -20.65 1.83 -11.57
N PHE A 433 -20.85 1.81 -10.27
CA PHE A 433 -19.97 1.11 -9.34
C PHE A 433 -20.40 -0.34 -9.16
N GLU A 434 -19.61 -1.30 -9.64
CA GLU A 434 -19.70 -2.72 -9.26
C GLU A 434 -19.23 -2.99 -7.81
N LEU A 435 -19.49 -2.11 -6.86
CA LEU A 435 -19.13 -2.32 -5.44
C LEU A 435 -19.91 -3.46 -4.78
N LYS A 436 -21.07 -3.83 -5.32
CA LYS A 436 -21.90 -4.90 -4.73
C LYS A 436 -21.40 -6.32 -5.00
N LYS A 437 -20.59 -6.57 -6.03
CA LYS A 437 -20.10 -7.92 -6.35
C LYS A 437 -18.72 -8.26 -5.75
N GLN A 438 -17.89 -7.29 -5.45
CA GLN A 438 -16.55 -7.56 -4.90
C GLN A 438 -16.50 -7.68 -3.37
N VAL A 439 -17.48 -7.13 -2.64
CA VAL A 439 -17.57 -7.29 -1.18
C VAL A 439 -18.19 -8.65 -0.82
N ALA A 440 -19.10 -9.17 -1.62
CA ALA A 440 -19.72 -10.48 -1.39
C ALA A 440 -18.73 -11.65 -1.60
N ASN A 441 -17.78 -11.54 -2.54
CA ASN A 441 -16.81 -12.61 -2.83
C ASN A 441 -15.55 -12.61 -1.93
N VAL A 442 -15.47 -11.72 -0.94
CA VAL A 442 -14.36 -11.66 0.02
C VAL A 442 -14.76 -12.16 1.40
N ILE A 443 -16.08 -12.38 1.64
CA ILE A 443 -16.58 -12.92 2.91
C ILE A 443 -16.75 -14.46 2.84
N ASP A 444 -16.81 -15.04 1.64
CA ASP A 444 -17.03 -16.50 1.42
C ASP A 444 -15.82 -17.23 0.81
N GLY A 445 -14.60 -16.69 0.96
CA GLY A 445 -13.38 -17.37 0.49
C GLY A 445 -12.24 -17.36 1.51
#